data_37696e584e3cc0c194faeadea546decc
#
_entry.id   37696e584e3cc0c194faeadea546decc
#
_cell.length_a   1.000
_cell.length_b   1.000
_cell.length_c   1.000
_cell.angle_alpha   90.00
_cell.angle_beta   90.00
_cell.angle_gamma   90.00
#
_symmetry.space_group_name_H-M   'P 1'
#
loop_
_entity.id
_entity.type
_entity.pdbx_description
1 polymer ?
#
loop_
_entity_poly.entity_id
_entity_poly.type
_entity_poly.pdbx_seq_one_letter_code
_entity_poly.pdbx_strand_id
1 'polypeptide(L)'
;KPTHIVFLGDIYHHRKPTPEVIVAVQNMFYAIRMLAENIYVLRGNHDSQNRNDDGLTVLDTLEWPHSPVRVVKQTTLDSDLNFLLIPHYENEETIKKHLLRAPNENTVAFGHFSYCPAHLGIRGFHSDLTLKSFPCRTILGHIHKHLQDEHVTILGTPWSTNFGESDNE
;
A
#
# COMPACT_ATOMS: atom_id res chain seq x y z
N LYS A 1 19.16 11.40 -2.22
CA LYS A 1 18.58 10.65 -1.11
C LYS A 1 17.10 10.98 -1.06
N PRO A 2 16.18 10.00 -1.11
CA PRO A 2 14.76 10.27 -0.95
C PRO A 2 14.50 10.81 0.46
N THR A 3 13.56 11.73 0.60
CA THR A 3 13.13 12.24 1.91
C THR A 3 12.15 11.26 2.55
N HIS A 4 11.32 10.62 1.73
CA HIS A 4 10.28 9.69 2.19
C HIS A 4 10.30 8.42 1.33
N ILE A 5 9.97 7.28 1.94
CA ILE A 5 9.73 6.01 1.28
C ILE A 5 8.34 5.52 1.69
N VAL A 6 7.55 5.06 0.73
CA VAL A 6 6.23 4.48 1.00
C VAL A 6 6.19 3.05 0.45
N PHE A 7 6.03 2.10 1.34
CA PHE A 7 5.72 0.70 1.00
C PHE A 7 4.21 0.54 0.93
N LEU A 8 3.73 0.06 -0.20
CA LEU A 8 2.29 0.02 -0.51
C LEU A 8 1.58 -1.23 0.03
N GLY A 9 2.14 -1.92 1.00
CA GLY A 9 1.54 -3.09 1.66
C GLY A 9 2.03 -4.42 1.12
N ASP A 10 1.50 -5.50 1.69
CA ASP A 10 1.87 -6.89 1.42
C ASP A 10 3.37 -7.14 1.53
N ILE A 11 3.94 -6.65 2.64
CA ILE A 11 5.35 -6.90 3.01
C ILE A 11 5.57 -8.39 3.25
N TYR A 12 4.56 -9.07 3.78
CA TYR A 12 4.56 -10.51 4.00
C TYR A 12 3.63 -11.20 3.01
N HIS A 13 4.11 -12.27 2.38
CA HIS A 13 3.29 -13.08 1.48
C HIS A 13 2.21 -13.86 2.23
N HIS A 14 2.45 -14.23 3.47
CA HIS A 14 1.52 -14.97 4.31
C HIS A 14 1.15 -14.21 5.58
N ARG A 15 -0.12 -14.29 5.97
CA ARG A 15 -0.67 -13.67 7.21
C ARG A 15 0.03 -14.15 8.50
N LYS A 16 0.64 -15.32 8.46
CA LYS A 16 1.41 -15.92 9.56
C LYS A 16 2.81 -16.29 9.05
N PRO A 17 3.69 -15.30 8.90
CA PRO A 17 5.06 -15.58 8.46
C PRO A 17 5.82 -16.38 9.52
N THR A 18 6.84 -17.14 9.09
CA THR A 18 7.72 -17.83 10.04
C THR A 18 8.63 -16.84 10.76
N PRO A 19 9.17 -17.19 11.94
CA PRO A 19 10.10 -16.34 12.67
C PRO A 19 11.30 -15.88 11.83
N GLU A 20 11.81 -16.75 10.96
CA GLU A 20 12.96 -16.44 10.08
C GLU A 20 12.59 -15.32 9.08
N VAL A 21 11.38 -15.36 8.51
CA VAL A 21 10.88 -14.32 7.60
C VAL A 21 10.69 -13.01 8.35
N ILE A 22 10.13 -13.04 9.57
CA ILE A 22 9.98 -11.85 10.40
C ILE A 22 11.34 -11.19 10.65
N VAL A 23 12.33 -11.97 11.08
CA VAL A 23 13.69 -11.46 11.34
C VAL A 23 14.33 -10.90 10.07
N ALA A 24 14.18 -11.58 8.93
CA ALA A 24 14.70 -11.09 7.66
C ALA A 24 14.11 -9.73 7.27
N VAL A 25 12.79 -9.55 7.40
CA VAL A 25 12.10 -8.29 7.13
C VAL A 25 12.53 -7.19 8.11
N GLN A 26 12.63 -7.49 9.42
CA GLN A 26 13.14 -6.54 10.40
C GLN A 26 14.55 -6.06 10.05
N ASN A 27 15.46 -6.98 9.69
CA ASN A 27 16.82 -6.65 9.27
C ASN A 27 16.83 -5.76 8.00
N MET A 28 15.96 -6.04 7.04
CA MET A 28 15.80 -5.20 5.86
C MET A 28 15.39 -3.77 6.25
N PHE A 29 14.35 -3.60 7.06
CA PHE A 29 13.91 -2.28 7.51
C PHE A 29 14.97 -1.58 8.36
N TYR A 30 15.68 -2.32 9.20
CA TYR A 30 16.82 -1.78 9.94
C TYR A 30 17.93 -1.27 9.02
N ALA A 31 18.23 -1.99 7.95
CA ALA A 31 19.25 -1.58 6.97
C ALA A 31 18.84 -0.31 6.21
N ILE A 32 17.58 -0.19 5.80
CA ILE A 32 17.10 0.94 5.00
C ILE A 32 16.71 2.18 5.82
N ARG A 33 16.63 2.08 7.15
CA ARG A 33 16.18 3.18 8.03
C ARG A 33 16.94 4.49 7.85
N MET A 34 18.18 4.45 7.37
CA MET A 34 19.02 5.62 7.14
C MET A 34 18.85 6.22 5.74
N LEU A 35 18.03 5.61 4.89
CA LEU A 35 17.83 6.03 3.50
C LEU A 35 16.84 7.19 3.38
N ALA A 36 15.90 7.32 4.32
CA ALA A 36 14.87 8.33 4.32
C ALA A 36 14.62 8.88 5.72
N GLU A 37 13.95 10.03 5.82
CA GLU A 37 13.53 10.64 7.08
C GLU A 37 12.29 9.95 7.65
N ASN A 38 11.36 9.57 6.76
CA ASN A 38 10.18 8.82 7.10
C ASN A 38 10.00 7.63 6.15
N ILE A 39 9.62 6.49 6.71
CA ILE A 39 9.31 5.27 5.98
C ILE A 39 7.90 4.85 6.37
N TYR A 40 6.95 5.02 5.46
CA TYR A 40 5.57 4.59 5.67
C TYR A 40 5.39 3.17 5.14
N VAL A 41 4.71 2.34 5.91
CA VAL A 41 4.38 0.96 5.54
C VAL A 41 2.87 0.80 5.65
N LEU A 42 2.19 0.77 4.51
CA LEU A 42 0.75 0.50 4.50
C LEU A 42 0.50 -0.96 4.87
N ARG A 43 -0.53 -1.22 5.64
CA ARG A 43 -1.00 -2.58 5.87
C ARG A 43 -1.71 -3.08 4.62
N GLY A 44 -1.18 -4.14 4.01
CA GLY A 44 -1.83 -4.88 2.94
C GLY A 44 -2.80 -5.96 3.47
N ASN A 45 -3.47 -6.66 2.56
CA ASN A 45 -4.39 -7.74 2.95
C ASN A 45 -3.66 -8.98 3.46
N HIS A 46 -2.42 -9.24 3.03
CA HIS A 46 -1.58 -10.33 3.52
C HIS A 46 -0.89 -10.01 4.85
N ASP A 47 -0.73 -8.73 5.19
CA ASP A 47 -0.14 -8.32 6.47
C ASP A 47 -1.12 -8.42 7.64
N SER A 48 -2.43 -8.48 7.38
CA SER A 48 -3.47 -8.55 8.40
C SER A 48 -3.62 -9.98 8.94
N GLN A 49 -3.75 -10.15 10.28
CA GLN A 49 -3.97 -11.47 10.88
C GLN A 49 -5.31 -12.12 10.48
N ASN A 50 -6.30 -11.30 10.26
CA ASN A 50 -7.65 -11.70 9.84
C ASN A 50 -8.17 -10.70 8.79
N ARG A 51 -9.40 -10.87 8.33
CA ARG A 51 -10.04 -9.95 7.38
C ARG A 51 -10.67 -8.71 8.04
N ASN A 52 -10.58 -8.59 9.37
CA ASN A 52 -11.02 -7.39 10.06
C ASN A 52 -9.98 -6.28 9.91
N ASP A 53 -10.44 -5.06 9.69
CA ASP A 53 -9.58 -3.92 9.37
C ASP A 53 -8.96 -3.25 10.61
N ASP A 54 -9.15 -3.79 11.80
CA ASP A 54 -8.79 -3.21 13.10
C ASP A 54 -7.83 -4.06 13.94
N GLY A 55 -7.39 -5.21 13.41
CA GLY A 55 -6.57 -6.18 14.14
C GLY A 55 -5.09 -5.79 14.24
N LEU A 56 -4.40 -6.47 15.17
CA LEU A 56 -2.94 -6.47 15.22
C LEU A 56 -2.39 -7.08 13.93
N THR A 57 -1.25 -6.58 13.51
CA THR A 57 -0.52 -7.06 12.33
C THR A 57 0.92 -7.39 12.72
N VAL A 58 1.52 -8.32 12.00
CA VAL A 58 2.96 -8.61 12.15
C VAL A 58 3.82 -7.38 11.82
N LEU A 59 3.31 -6.42 11.06
CA LEU A 59 4.00 -5.16 10.77
C LEU A 59 4.28 -4.34 12.04
N ASP A 60 3.54 -4.54 13.14
CA ASP A 60 3.80 -3.87 14.41
C ASP A 60 5.22 -4.14 14.94
N THR A 61 5.84 -5.23 14.50
CA THR A 61 7.24 -5.57 14.82
C THR A 61 8.26 -4.66 14.14
N LEU A 62 7.85 -3.81 13.20
CA LEU A 62 8.69 -2.84 12.50
C LEU A 62 8.77 -1.48 13.22
N GLU A 63 7.88 -1.24 14.18
CA GLU A 63 7.87 -0.01 14.99
C GLU A 63 8.64 -0.24 16.29
N TRP A 64 9.86 0.30 16.37
CA TRP A 64 10.68 0.31 17.59
C TRP A 64 10.99 1.76 18.00
N PRO A 65 11.41 2.02 19.23
CA PRO A 65 11.73 3.37 19.70
C PRO A 65 12.72 4.08 18.76
N HIS A 66 12.37 5.31 18.36
CA HIS A 66 13.16 6.14 17.42
C HIS A 66 13.28 5.59 16.00
N SER A 67 12.45 4.62 15.61
CA SER A 67 12.37 4.16 14.22
C SER A 67 11.77 5.25 13.34
N PRO A 68 12.31 5.48 12.11
CA PRO A 68 11.64 6.29 11.11
C PRO A 68 10.47 5.55 10.43
N VAL A 69 10.28 4.26 10.75
CA VAL A 69 9.21 3.43 10.19
C VAL A 69 7.91 3.73 10.91
N ARG A 70 6.86 3.97 10.13
CA ARG A 70 5.48 4.20 10.60
C ARG A 70 4.55 3.22 9.90
N VAL A 71 3.95 2.31 10.65
CA VAL A 71 2.97 1.35 10.13
C VAL A 71 1.60 2.01 10.06
N VAL A 72 1.03 2.08 8.87
CA VAL A 72 -0.26 2.70 8.61
C VAL A 72 -1.34 1.62 8.60
N LYS A 73 -2.02 1.44 9.74
CA LYS A 73 -3.10 0.46 9.93
C LYS A 73 -4.49 1.04 9.68
N GLN A 74 -4.62 2.36 9.72
CA GLN A 74 -5.83 3.10 9.44
C GLN A 74 -5.52 4.29 8.54
N THR A 75 -6.51 4.74 7.78
CA THR A 75 -6.31 5.88 6.88
C THR A 75 -5.83 7.11 7.61
N THR A 76 -4.68 7.60 7.21
CA THR A 76 -3.96 8.71 7.80
C THR A 76 -3.71 9.79 6.75
N LEU A 77 -3.97 11.04 7.12
CA LEU A 77 -3.55 12.21 6.35
C LEU A 77 -2.32 12.81 7.03
N ASP A 78 -1.20 12.80 6.33
CA ASP A 78 -0.02 13.57 6.71
C ASP A 78 -0.15 14.95 6.06
N SER A 79 -0.55 15.94 6.85
CA SER A 79 -0.84 17.30 6.36
C SER A 79 0.42 18.05 5.94
N ASP A 80 1.57 17.75 6.54
CA ASP A 80 2.83 18.43 6.24
C ASP A 80 3.36 18.02 4.86
N LEU A 81 3.15 16.76 4.49
CA LEU A 81 3.53 16.20 3.19
C LEU A 81 2.40 16.23 2.16
N ASN A 82 1.18 16.52 2.59
CA ASN A 82 -0.04 16.38 1.80
C ASN A 82 -0.20 14.95 1.23
N PHE A 83 0.09 13.94 2.08
CA PHE A 83 -0.02 12.52 1.76
C PHE A 83 -1.26 11.92 2.42
N LEU A 84 -2.12 11.29 1.62
CA LEU A 84 -3.23 10.47 2.11
C LEU A 84 -2.84 8.99 2.00
N LEU A 85 -2.68 8.33 3.15
CA LEU A 85 -2.22 6.96 3.27
C LEU A 85 -3.42 6.06 3.60
N ILE A 86 -3.79 5.16 2.69
CA ILE A 86 -4.99 4.30 2.79
C ILE A 86 -4.53 2.84 2.81
N PRO A 87 -4.51 2.17 3.98
CA PRO A 87 -4.22 0.74 4.05
C PRO A 87 -5.34 -0.09 3.41
N HIS A 88 -5.16 -1.40 3.36
CA HIS A 88 -6.21 -2.29 2.85
C HIS A 88 -7.48 -2.25 3.70
N TYR A 89 -8.61 -2.15 3.03
CA TYR A 89 -9.97 -2.37 3.55
C TYR A 89 -10.70 -3.35 2.65
N GLU A 90 -11.41 -4.31 3.25
CA GLU A 90 -12.24 -5.28 2.51
C GLU A 90 -13.46 -4.61 1.85
N ASN A 91 -13.97 -3.54 2.44
CA ASN A 91 -15.17 -2.86 1.97
C ASN A 91 -14.83 -1.66 1.08
N GLU A 92 -15.22 -1.72 -0.18
CA GLU A 92 -14.95 -0.67 -1.17
C GLU A 92 -15.64 0.67 -0.86
N GLU A 93 -16.82 0.65 -0.24
CA GLU A 93 -17.48 1.89 0.20
C GLU A 93 -16.68 2.60 1.30
N THR A 94 -15.95 1.83 2.12
CA THR A 94 -15.01 2.39 3.08
C THR A 94 -13.84 3.06 2.35
N ILE A 95 -13.29 2.43 1.32
CA ILE A 95 -12.22 3.00 0.48
C ILE A 95 -12.68 4.31 -0.16
N LYS A 96 -13.88 4.35 -0.77
CA LYS A 96 -14.47 5.57 -1.37
C LYS A 96 -14.56 6.71 -0.35
N LYS A 97 -15.04 6.43 0.87
CA LYS A 97 -15.10 7.43 1.96
C LYS A 97 -13.73 7.95 2.35
N HIS A 98 -12.73 7.07 2.35
CA HIS A 98 -11.36 7.46 2.70
C HIS A 98 -10.69 8.28 1.60
N LEU A 99 -10.93 7.98 0.33
CA LEU A 99 -10.44 8.79 -0.81
C LEU A 99 -10.95 10.23 -0.74
N LEU A 100 -12.21 10.42 -0.31
CA LEU A 100 -12.79 11.76 -0.13
C LEU A 100 -12.14 12.58 1.01
N ARG A 101 -11.24 12.01 1.78
CA ARG A 101 -10.48 12.76 2.81
C ARG A 101 -9.30 13.54 2.23
N ALA A 102 -8.97 13.38 0.95
CA ALA A 102 -7.97 14.21 0.28
C ALA A 102 -8.43 15.68 0.33
N PRO A 103 -7.63 16.59 0.93
CA PRO A 103 -8.06 17.98 1.14
C PRO A 103 -8.10 18.79 -0.16
N ASN A 104 -7.34 18.40 -1.18
CA ASN A 104 -7.26 19.07 -2.48
C ASN A 104 -6.63 18.17 -3.55
N GLU A 105 -6.62 18.64 -4.78
CA GLU A 105 -6.07 17.94 -5.94
C GLU A 105 -4.53 17.75 -5.91
N ASN A 106 -3.81 18.56 -5.12
CA ASN A 106 -2.36 18.44 -4.96
C ASN A 106 -1.97 17.37 -3.92
N THR A 107 -2.94 16.73 -3.26
CA THR A 107 -2.70 15.58 -2.39
C THR A 107 -2.20 14.41 -3.22
N VAL A 108 -1.26 13.65 -2.67
CA VAL A 108 -0.88 12.35 -3.24
C VAL A 108 -1.44 11.26 -2.34
N ALA A 109 -2.36 10.46 -2.89
CA ALA A 109 -2.90 9.30 -2.18
C ALA A 109 -2.05 8.06 -2.47
N PHE A 110 -1.76 7.28 -1.43
CA PHE A 110 -1.11 5.98 -1.51
C PHE A 110 -2.08 4.95 -0.96
N GLY A 111 -2.31 3.85 -1.69
CA GLY A 111 -3.31 2.88 -1.29
C GLY A 111 -2.94 1.43 -1.54
N HIS A 112 -3.59 0.50 -0.80
CA HIS A 112 -3.50 -0.93 -1.02
C HIS A 112 -4.90 -1.50 -1.23
N PHE A 113 -5.42 -1.37 -2.46
CA PHE A 113 -6.75 -1.87 -2.84
C PHE A 113 -6.89 -2.00 -4.36
N SER A 114 -7.94 -2.72 -4.80
CA SER A 114 -8.20 -2.95 -6.21
C SER A 114 -8.72 -1.71 -6.92
N TYR A 115 -8.20 -1.44 -8.12
CA TYR A 115 -8.75 -0.55 -9.13
C TYR A 115 -8.69 -1.28 -10.46
N CYS A 116 -9.84 -1.69 -10.99
CA CYS A 116 -9.92 -2.62 -12.12
C CYS A 116 -10.93 -2.17 -13.17
N PRO A 117 -10.78 -0.98 -13.77
CA PRO A 117 -11.68 -0.56 -14.83
C PRO A 117 -11.53 -1.48 -16.05
N ALA A 118 -12.65 -1.74 -16.74
CA ALA A 118 -12.71 -2.72 -17.83
C ALA A 118 -11.68 -2.47 -18.95
N HIS A 119 -11.34 -1.22 -19.22
CA HIS A 119 -10.38 -0.85 -20.28
C HIS A 119 -8.92 -1.25 -19.97
N LEU A 120 -8.57 -1.48 -18.70
CA LEU A 120 -7.22 -1.94 -18.32
C LEU A 120 -7.03 -3.46 -18.47
N GLY A 121 -8.11 -4.21 -18.70
CA GLY A 121 -8.03 -5.65 -18.97
C GLY A 121 -7.50 -6.49 -17.79
N ILE A 122 -7.64 -6.00 -16.55
CA ILE A 122 -7.21 -6.71 -15.35
C ILE A 122 -8.17 -7.89 -15.11
N ARG A 123 -7.62 -9.09 -14.93
CA ARG A 123 -8.40 -10.30 -14.67
C ARG A 123 -8.26 -10.75 -13.23
N GLY A 124 -9.33 -11.36 -12.69
CA GLY A 124 -9.32 -11.94 -11.33
C GLY A 124 -9.57 -10.94 -10.20
N PHE A 125 -9.73 -9.67 -10.52
CA PHE A 125 -10.10 -8.62 -9.56
C PHE A 125 -11.39 -7.94 -9.99
N HIS A 126 -12.13 -7.44 -9.02
CA HIS A 126 -13.33 -6.64 -9.24
C HIS A 126 -13.23 -5.36 -8.42
N SER A 127 -13.68 -4.26 -9.01
CA SER A 127 -13.80 -2.98 -8.32
C SER A 127 -14.82 -2.11 -9.07
N ASP A 128 -15.69 -1.43 -8.31
CA ASP A 128 -16.62 -0.44 -8.82
C ASP A 128 -16.02 0.98 -8.79
N LEU A 129 -14.73 1.11 -8.44
CA LEU A 129 -14.03 2.38 -8.51
C LEU A 129 -13.83 2.79 -9.97
N THR A 130 -14.07 4.06 -10.21
CA THR A 130 -13.84 4.73 -11.50
C THR A 130 -12.83 5.85 -11.31
N LEU A 131 -12.29 6.43 -12.39
CA LEU A 131 -11.41 7.61 -12.29
C LEU A 131 -12.03 8.75 -11.46
N LYS A 132 -13.35 8.92 -11.52
CA LYS A 132 -14.06 9.91 -10.70
C LYS A 132 -14.04 9.64 -9.20
N SER A 133 -13.70 8.42 -8.80
CA SER A 133 -13.56 8.06 -7.38
C SER A 133 -12.26 8.61 -6.76
N PHE A 134 -11.30 9.04 -7.59
CA PHE A 134 -9.99 9.51 -7.17
C PHE A 134 -9.90 11.03 -7.30
N PRO A 135 -9.99 11.79 -6.19
CA PRO A 135 -9.97 13.25 -6.22
C PRO A 135 -8.57 13.85 -6.46
N CYS A 136 -7.53 13.02 -6.43
CA CYS A 136 -6.14 13.44 -6.53
C CYS A 136 -5.28 12.33 -7.15
N ARG A 137 -4.01 12.65 -7.44
CA ARG A 137 -3.04 11.65 -7.88
C ARG A 137 -2.96 10.50 -6.88
N THR A 138 -3.14 9.28 -7.36
CA THR A 138 -3.19 8.08 -6.52
C THR A 138 -2.19 7.03 -7.01
N ILE A 139 -1.45 6.43 -6.07
CA ILE A 139 -0.48 5.38 -6.33
C ILE A 139 -0.91 4.14 -5.53
N LEU A 140 -1.10 3.02 -6.23
CA LEU A 140 -1.68 1.79 -5.68
C LEU A 140 -0.69 0.62 -5.71
N GLY A 141 -0.71 -0.17 -4.64
CA GLY A 141 -0.25 -1.55 -4.59
C GLY A 141 -1.37 -2.55 -4.87
N HIS A 142 -1.28 -3.76 -4.30
CA HIS A 142 -2.25 -4.86 -4.35
C HIS A 142 -2.32 -5.62 -5.68
N ILE A 143 -2.45 -4.93 -6.80
CA ILE A 143 -2.43 -5.54 -8.12
C ILE A 143 -0.98 -5.60 -8.59
N HIS A 144 -0.53 -6.82 -8.98
CA HIS A 144 0.87 -7.07 -9.29
C HIS A 144 1.31 -6.60 -10.67
N LYS A 145 0.37 -6.26 -11.55
CA LYS A 145 0.67 -5.72 -12.88
C LYS A 145 0.84 -4.20 -12.83
N HIS A 146 1.95 -3.68 -13.39
CA HIS A 146 2.12 -2.23 -13.54
C HIS A 146 1.14 -1.66 -14.55
N LEU A 147 0.40 -0.63 -14.18
CA LEU A 147 -0.58 0.04 -15.02
C LEU A 147 -0.65 1.52 -14.68
N GLN A 148 -0.92 2.32 -15.72
CA GLN A 148 -1.13 3.77 -15.61
C GLN A 148 -2.48 4.13 -16.21
N ASP A 149 -3.30 4.88 -15.47
CA ASP A 149 -4.58 5.37 -15.93
C ASP A 149 -4.78 6.82 -15.44
N GLU A 150 -4.55 7.80 -16.33
CA GLU A 150 -4.54 9.22 -16.04
C GLU A 150 -3.72 9.55 -14.77
N HIS A 151 -4.41 9.88 -13.66
CA HIS A 151 -3.80 10.23 -12.38
C HIS A 151 -3.71 9.06 -11.38
N VAL A 152 -4.08 7.84 -11.80
CA VAL A 152 -3.96 6.62 -10.99
C VAL A 152 -2.83 5.76 -11.55
N THR A 153 -1.89 5.38 -10.70
CA THR A 153 -0.78 4.48 -11.02
C THR A 153 -0.85 3.25 -10.15
N ILE A 154 -0.92 2.06 -10.75
CA ILE A 154 -0.71 0.79 -10.06
C ILE A 154 0.76 0.44 -10.28
N LEU A 155 1.55 0.31 -9.21
CA LEU A 155 2.99 0.10 -9.34
C LEU A 155 3.34 -1.31 -9.85
N GLY A 156 2.51 -2.30 -9.55
CA GLY A 156 2.86 -3.70 -9.77
C GLY A 156 3.86 -4.22 -8.73
N THR A 157 4.38 -5.42 -8.96
CA THR A 157 5.46 -6.00 -8.16
C THR A 157 6.83 -5.65 -8.76
N PRO A 158 7.88 -5.51 -7.92
CA PRO A 158 9.23 -5.24 -8.43
C PRO A 158 9.87 -6.44 -9.16
N TRP A 159 9.29 -7.63 -9.04
CA TRP A 159 9.65 -8.86 -9.76
C TRP A 159 8.42 -9.77 -9.88
N SER A 160 8.39 -10.62 -10.89
CA SER A 160 7.31 -11.59 -11.10
C SER A 160 7.29 -12.63 -9.97
N THR A 161 6.14 -12.82 -9.33
CA THR A 161 5.93 -13.85 -8.29
C THR A 161 5.30 -15.12 -8.85
N ASN A 162 4.73 -15.05 -10.06
CA ASN A 162 4.15 -16.18 -10.80
C ASN A 162 4.21 -15.94 -12.32
N PHE A 163 3.93 -17.00 -13.11
CA PHE A 163 3.98 -16.94 -14.58
C PHE A 163 3.01 -15.94 -15.22
N GLY A 164 1.92 -15.57 -14.54
CA GLY A 164 0.96 -14.60 -15.04
C GLY A 164 1.42 -13.14 -14.92
N GLU A 165 2.55 -12.91 -14.29
CA GLU A 165 3.14 -11.57 -14.04
C GLU A 165 4.39 -11.30 -14.90
N SER A 166 4.74 -12.21 -15.82
CA SER A 166 5.95 -12.12 -16.66
C SER A 166 6.03 -10.88 -17.56
N ASP A 167 4.90 -10.19 -17.77
CA ASP A 167 4.83 -8.99 -18.61
C ASP A 167 5.09 -7.67 -17.84
N ASN A 168 5.58 -7.76 -16.60
CA ASN A 168 5.93 -6.58 -15.78
C ASN A 168 7.38 -6.09 -15.99
N GLU A 169 8.13 -6.70 -16.92
CA GLU A 169 9.50 -6.31 -17.27
C GLU A 169 9.56 -5.19 -18.32
#